data_5177adf15704b493de64ba0193259592
#
_entry.id   5177adf15704b493de64ba0193259592
#
_cell.length_a   1.000
_cell.length_b   1.000
_cell.length_c   1.000
_cell.angle_alpha   90.00
_cell.angle_beta   90.00
_cell.angle_gamma   90.00
#
_symmetry.space_group_name_H-M   'P 1'
#
loop_
_entity.id
_entity.type
_entity.pdbx_description
1 polymer ?
#
loop_
_entity_poly.entity_id
_entity_poly.type
_entity_poly.pdbx_seq_one_letter_code
_entity_poly.pdbx_strand_id
1 'polypeptide(L)'
;MADDRTQKDRPSLSRQFLPAVHGLLARPLSSYYLLIASSGMLLLIGLTMVFSATSVKAYAENGNAFSAISGQAVYALLGLVAFWVCQRLPALTLRTLGKYILGIAIVLLCVLDALGLMKKVGLLSAAEIGPVSANLLWLYLGPVSIQPSELAKLGMVLWGADVIARKGPALGHWRELAMPLFPMIGLLFVLVGYNDLGTMLVLVALIVGLLWTAGVRLRVFSALGVLGAAGFALLVAAASRGAGSGAEGEPNYRLERLTAFLTPLDQCDLNGPCYQLIQSRSAIFEGGWFGVGLGKGALKWNWLPEAENDFIFAVVAEELGVVGCMVVLGLLSVLAYTGFRIARRSADPFRRYAATAITTWLVTQAAINMGVVVGLLPITGIPLPFISAGGSALVVTLAAIGMLASFARAEPDAARALNARPTPRWVRLVWAPLPPIPPARRPAQPRPPAQKRPGNRTPAGAGGEGRR
;
A
#
# COMPACT_ATOMS: atom_id res chain seq x y z
N MET A 1 -60.87 21.61 -22.77
CA MET A 1 -59.94 21.61 -23.92
C MET A 1 -58.91 22.71 -23.63
N ALA A 2 -57.65 22.40 -23.55
CA ALA A 2 -56.45 23.15 -23.08
C ALA A 2 -56.12 22.77 -21.60
N ASP A 3 -54.94 22.40 -21.23
CA ASP A 3 -53.62 22.63 -21.76
C ASP A 3 -52.68 21.55 -21.14
N ASP A 4 -52.30 20.59 -21.93
CA ASP A 4 -51.34 19.54 -21.55
C ASP A 4 -50.09 19.65 -22.46
N ARG A 5 -49.29 20.68 -22.21
CA ARG A 5 -47.97 20.85 -22.83
C ARG A 5 -47.05 21.69 -21.94
N THR A 6 -46.28 21.03 -21.10
CA THR A 6 -44.86 21.39 -20.83
C THR A 6 -44.35 20.67 -19.56
N GLN A 7 -44.41 19.37 -19.55
CA GLN A 7 -43.51 18.61 -18.66
C GLN A 7 -42.19 18.43 -19.44
N LYS A 8 -41.40 19.48 -19.43
CA LYS A 8 -40.05 19.52 -19.98
C LYS A 8 -39.22 18.51 -19.19
N ASP A 9 -38.89 17.38 -19.82
CA ASP A 9 -37.96 16.38 -19.30
C ASP A 9 -36.71 17.04 -18.77
N ARG A 10 -36.64 17.26 -17.46
CA ARG A 10 -35.40 17.60 -16.78
C ARG A 10 -34.53 16.36 -16.87
N PRO A 11 -33.38 16.41 -17.62
CA PRO A 11 -32.50 15.25 -17.71
C PRO A 11 -32.08 14.88 -16.29
N SER A 12 -32.27 13.61 -15.93
CA SER A 12 -31.91 13.10 -14.62
C SER A 12 -30.45 13.45 -14.31
N LEU A 13 -30.15 13.93 -13.09
CA LEU A 13 -28.82 14.34 -12.63
C LEU A 13 -27.75 13.30 -13.01
N SER A 14 -28.07 12.02 -12.99
CA SER A 14 -27.16 10.94 -13.43
C SER A 14 -26.76 11.02 -14.92
N ARG A 15 -27.66 11.48 -15.83
CA ARG A 15 -27.34 11.63 -17.27
C ARG A 15 -26.42 12.82 -17.56
N GLN A 16 -26.33 13.80 -16.69
CA GLN A 16 -25.41 14.95 -16.84
C GLN A 16 -24.08 14.73 -16.12
N PHE A 17 -24.03 14.03 -14.97
CA PHE A 17 -22.83 13.78 -14.20
C PHE A 17 -21.85 12.82 -14.90
N LEU A 18 -22.34 11.71 -15.46
CA LEU A 18 -21.50 10.72 -16.11
C LEU A 18 -20.64 11.27 -17.26
N PRO A 19 -21.20 12.03 -18.24
CA PRO A 19 -20.37 12.60 -19.29
C PRO A 19 -19.42 13.69 -18.81
N ALA A 20 -19.77 14.47 -17.79
CA ALA A 20 -18.87 15.47 -17.20
C ALA A 20 -17.67 14.81 -16.51
N VAL A 21 -17.89 13.77 -15.73
CA VAL A 21 -16.82 12.96 -15.10
C VAL A 21 -15.93 12.30 -16.16
N HIS A 22 -16.52 11.72 -17.21
CA HIS A 22 -15.74 11.16 -18.31
C HIS A 22 -14.90 12.21 -19.05
N GLY A 23 -15.44 13.42 -19.24
CA GLY A 23 -14.72 14.53 -19.85
C GLY A 23 -13.54 15.01 -19.00
N LEU A 24 -13.69 15.07 -17.67
CA LEU A 24 -12.60 15.39 -16.74
C LEU A 24 -11.53 14.28 -16.73
N LEU A 25 -11.95 13.04 -16.69
CA LEU A 25 -11.04 11.90 -16.73
C LEU A 25 -10.32 11.76 -18.08
N ALA A 26 -10.90 12.21 -19.18
CA ALA A 26 -10.25 12.20 -20.50
C ALA A 26 -9.09 13.18 -20.65
N ARG A 27 -8.96 14.17 -19.75
CA ARG A 27 -7.87 15.16 -19.80
C ARG A 27 -6.50 14.48 -19.59
N PRO A 28 -5.45 14.90 -20.30
CA PRO A 28 -4.16 14.21 -20.33
C PRO A 28 -3.44 14.12 -18.97
N LEU A 29 -3.63 15.09 -18.07
CA LEU A 29 -3.00 15.10 -16.73
C LEU A 29 -3.96 14.74 -15.59
N SER A 30 -5.14 14.20 -15.88
CA SER A 30 -6.14 13.90 -14.86
C SER A 30 -5.63 12.89 -13.80
N SER A 31 -4.86 11.86 -14.20
CA SER A 31 -4.27 10.91 -13.26
C SER A 31 -3.32 11.61 -12.28
N TYR A 32 -2.50 12.55 -12.77
CA TYR A 32 -1.58 13.30 -11.94
C TYR A 32 -2.31 14.16 -10.89
N TYR A 33 -3.29 14.97 -11.33
CA TYR A 33 -4.02 15.86 -10.42
C TYR A 33 -4.89 15.10 -9.42
N LEU A 34 -5.54 14.02 -9.83
CA LEU A 34 -6.32 13.18 -8.92
C LEU A 34 -5.44 12.53 -7.85
N LEU A 35 -4.24 12.06 -8.24
CA LEU A 35 -3.26 11.48 -7.30
C LEU A 35 -2.84 12.51 -6.25
N ILE A 36 -2.43 13.71 -6.69
CA ILE A 36 -1.97 14.78 -5.78
C ILE A 36 -3.11 15.26 -4.87
N ALA A 37 -4.31 15.47 -5.44
CA ALA A 37 -5.44 15.95 -4.65
C ALA A 37 -5.87 14.93 -3.59
N SER A 38 -6.03 13.65 -3.95
CA SER A 38 -6.44 12.63 -2.99
C SER A 38 -5.39 12.37 -1.91
N SER A 39 -4.09 12.25 -2.28
CA SER A 39 -3.02 12.06 -1.31
C SER A 39 -2.79 13.29 -0.42
N GLY A 40 -2.89 14.49 -0.99
CA GLY A 40 -2.78 15.76 -0.23
C GLY A 40 -3.91 15.93 0.78
N MET A 41 -5.16 15.65 0.38
CA MET A 41 -6.31 15.70 1.29
C MET A 41 -6.18 14.65 2.41
N LEU A 42 -5.77 13.41 2.09
CA LEU A 42 -5.52 12.38 3.10
C LEU A 42 -4.43 12.80 4.09
N LEU A 43 -3.35 13.42 3.61
CA LEU A 43 -2.28 13.93 4.47
C LEU A 43 -2.78 15.05 5.39
N LEU A 44 -3.58 15.99 4.87
CA LEU A 44 -4.16 17.07 5.68
C LEU A 44 -5.10 16.52 6.76
N ILE A 45 -6.00 15.60 6.40
CA ILE A 45 -6.87 14.93 7.36
C ILE A 45 -6.01 14.20 8.40
N GLY A 46 -4.98 13.47 7.97
CA GLY A 46 -4.08 12.74 8.86
C GLY A 46 -3.39 13.63 9.87
N LEU A 47 -2.77 14.74 9.44
CA LEU A 47 -2.12 15.68 10.34
C LEU A 47 -3.12 16.28 11.34
N THR A 48 -4.33 16.60 10.90
CA THR A 48 -5.38 17.13 11.78
C THR A 48 -5.80 16.09 12.83
N MET A 49 -6.00 14.83 12.40
CA MET A 49 -6.45 13.76 13.29
C MET A 49 -5.35 13.33 14.28
N VAL A 50 -4.09 13.26 13.83
CA VAL A 50 -2.96 12.99 14.74
C VAL A 50 -2.83 14.10 15.77
N PHE A 51 -2.97 15.37 15.38
CA PHE A 51 -2.98 16.49 16.33
C PHE A 51 -4.11 16.36 17.35
N SER A 52 -5.32 16.03 16.89
CA SER A 52 -6.46 15.82 17.78
C SER A 52 -6.20 14.69 18.76
N ALA A 53 -5.72 13.53 18.28
CA ALA A 53 -5.47 12.35 19.10
C ALA A 53 -4.35 12.55 20.13
N THR A 54 -3.30 13.33 19.81
CA THR A 54 -2.10 13.46 20.66
C THR A 54 -2.06 14.71 21.52
N SER A 55 -2.88 15.72 21.24
CA SER A 55 -2.78 17.06 21.87
C SER A 55 -2.92 17.04 23.37
N VAL A 56 -3.84 16.25 23.93
CA VAL A 56 -4.10 16.17 25.36
C VAL A 56 -2.96 15.46 26.08
N LYS A 57 -2.51 14.32 25.56
CA LYS A 57 -1.38 13.56 26.10
C LYS A 57 -0.09 14.41 26.09
N ALA A 58 0.18 15.06 24.96
CA ALA A 58 1.34 15.95 24.80
C ALA A 58 1.32 17.14 25.80
N TYR A 59 0.14 17.70 26.05
CA TYR A 59 0.00 18.75 27.03
C TYR A 59 0.24 18.25 28.45
N ALA A 60 -0.30 17.08 28.80
CA ALA A 60 -0.13 16.48 30.11
C ALA A 60 1.34 16.11 30.44
N GLU A 61 2.07 15.58 29.42
CA GLU A 61 3.45 15.14 29.57
C GLU A 61 4.47 16.28 29.50
N ASN A 62 4.27 17.22 28.57
CA ASN A 62 5.28 18.23 28.22
C ASN A 62 4.82 19.69 28.44
N GLY A 63 3.61 19.91 28.94
CA GLY A 63 3.03 21.25 29.10
C GLY A 63 2.73 21.96 27.79
N ASN A 64 2.90 21.29 26.64
CA ASN A 64 2.70 21.85 25.31
C ASN A 64 1.98 20.86 24.38
N ALA A 65 0.75 21.21 23.96
CA ALA A 65 -0.06 20.40 23.08
C ALA A 65 0.56 20.17 21.66
N PHE A 66 1.51 21.02 21.26
CA PHE A 66 2.16 20.93 19.95
C PHE A 66 3.42 20.05 19.95
N SER A 67 3.87 19.54 21.10
CA SER A 67 5.12 18.77 21.18
C SER A 67 5.07 17.48 20.36
N ALA A 68 3.97 16.73 20.38
CA ALA A 68 3.81 15.50 19.62
C ALA A 68 3.65 15.75 18.11
N ILE A 69 2.83 16.76 17.72
CA ILE A 69 2.61 17.06 16.31
C ILE A 69 3.87 17.62 15.64
N SER A 70 4.78 18.26 16.38
CA SER A 70 6.04 18.77 15.82
C SER A 70 6.89 17.65 15.23
N GLY A 71 6.98 16.49 15.88
CA GLY A 71 7.65 15.31 15.35
C GLY A 71 7.00 14.79 14.07
N GLN A 72 5.67 14.67 14.07
CA GLN A 72 4.93 14.23 12.86
C GLN A 72 5.06 15.24 11.70
N ALA A 73 5.07 16.56 12.00
CA ALA A 73 5.27 17.60 10.99
C ALA A 73 6.66 17.53 10.34
N VAL A 74 7.71 17.21 11.10
CA VAL A 74 9.06 16.97 10.57
C VAL A 74 9.05 15.78 9.61
N TYR A 75 8.44 14.65 9.97
CA TYR A 75 8.32 13.50 9.08
C TYR A 75 7.46 13.81 7.85
N ALA A 76 6.39 14.60 7.98
CA ALA A 76 5.59 15.05 6.85
C ALA A 76 6.42 15.93 5.89
N LEU A 77 7.22 16.85 6.40
CA LEU A 77 8.12 17.69 5.60
C LEU A 77 9.18 16.85 4.90
N LEU A 78 9.84 15.92 5.61
CA LEU A 78 10.79 14.98 5.02
C LEU A 78 10.12 14.12 3.92
N GLY A 79 8.88 13.69 4.17
CA GLY A 79 8.09 12.95 3.20
C GLY A 79 7.74 13.77 1.96
N LEU A 80 7.40 15.06 2.10
CA LEU A 80 7.18 15.97 0.98
C LEU A 80 8.46 16.21 0.17
N VAL A 81 9.62 16.30 0.85
CA VAL A 81 10.93 16.35 0.17
C VAL A 81 11.18 15.05 -0.59
N ALA A 82 10.93 13.89 0.03
CA ALA A 82 11.07 12.59 -0.62
C ALA A 82 10.12 12.46 -1.83
N PHE A 83 8.86 12.89 -1.70
CA PHE A 83 7.91 13.01 -2.81
C PHE A 83 8.48 13.86 -3.95
N TRP A 84 8.97 15.06 -3.63
CA TRP A 84 9.53 16.00 -4.60
C TRP A 84 10.75 15.41 -5.32
N VAL A 85 11.64 14.74 -4.60
CA VAL A 85 12.80 14.05 -5.17
C VAL A 85 12.34 12.90 -6.07
N CYS A 86 11.48 12.01 -5.56
CA CYS A 86 11.06 10.81 -6.28
C CYS A 86 10.28 11.12 -7.57
N GLN A 87 9.47 12.19 -7.60
CA GLN A 87 8.78 12.57 -8.84
C GLN A 87 9.71 13.08 -9.95
N ARG A 88 10.96 13.44 -9.61
CA ARG A 88 11.98 13.95 -10.55
C ARG A 88 12.89 12.84 -11.08
N LEU A 89 12.95 11.71 -10.40
CA LEU A 89 13.86 10.62 -10.77
C LEU A 89 13.39 9.92 -12.06
N PRO A 90 14.30 9.70 -13.01
CA PRO A 90 14.01 8.90 -14.19
C PRO A 90 13.81 7.41 -13.83
N ALA A 91 13.04 6.69 -14.63
CA ALA A 91 12.75 5.27 -14.39
C ALA A 91 14.01 4.41 -14.28
N LEU A 92 15.08 4.73 -15.02
CA LEU A 92 16.35 4.01 -14.94
C LEU A 92 16.99 4.13 -13.55
N THR A 93 16.98 5.32 -12.97
CA THR A 93 17.50 5.55 -11.60
C THR A 93 16.65 4.81 -10.58
N LEU A 94 15.31 4.81 -10.72
CA LEU A 94 14.42 4.07 -9.82
C LEU A 94 14.66 2.55 -9.87
N ARG A 95 14.93 1.99 -11.06
CA ARG A 95 15.31 0.57 -11.22
C ARG A 95 16.61 0.24 -10.49
N THR A 96 17.61 1.11 -10.61
CA THR A 96 18.89 0.93 -9.93
C THR A 96 18.75 1.10 -8.42
N LEU A 97 18.01 2.12 -7.99
CA LEU A 97 17.77 2.43 -6.59
C LEU A 97 17.05 1.30 -5.85
N GLY A 98 16.13 0.58 -6.54
CA GLY A 98 15.36 -0.51 -5.95
C GLY A 98 16.22 -1.60 -5.31
N LYS A 99 17.31 -2.02 -5.97
CA LYS A 99 18.24 -3.03 -5.41
C LYS A 99 19.04 -2.52 -4.21
N TYR A 100 19.42 -1.25 -4.20
CA TYR A 100 20.15 -0.66 -3.07
C TYR A 100 19.22 -0.46 -1.87
N ILE A 101 18.01 0.06 -2.09
CA ILE A 101 17.00 0.21 -1.02
C ILE A 101 16.67 -1.16 -0.41
N LEU A 102 16.47 -2.18 -1.24
CA LEU A 102 16.18 -3.54 -0.77
C LEU A 102 17.37 -4.11 0.01
N GLY A 103 18.59 -3.95 -0.50
CA GLY A 103 19.80 -4.40 0.19
C GLY A 103 19.99 -3.73 1.55
N ILE A 104 19.82 -2.39 1.62
CA ILE A 104 19.88 -1.63 2.87
C ILE A 104 18.79 -2.11 3.84
N ALA A 105 17.56 -2.31 3.36
CA ALA A 105 16.46 -2.78 4.18
C ALA A 105 16.75 -4.17 4.78
N ILE A 106 17.32 -5.10 4.00
CA ILE A 106 17.72 -6.43 4.48
C ILE A 106 18.80 -6.32 5.56
N VAL A 107 19.81 -5.48 5.35
CA VAL A 107 20.88 -5.27 6.36
C VAL A 107 20.28 -4.71 7.65
N LEU A 108 19.39 -3.70 7.56
CA LEU A 108 18.74 -3.12 8.73
C LEU A 108 17.81 -4.13 9.43
N LEU A 109 17.10 -4.98 8.70
CA LEU A 109 16.29 -6.07 9.29
C LEU A 109 17.19 -7.09 10.00
N CYS A 110 18.29 -7.50 9.40
CA CYS A 110 19.25 -8.41 10.05
C CYS A 110 19.84 -7.80 11.33
N VAL A 111 20.14 -6.50 11.34
CA VAL A 111 20.61 -5.79 12.55
C VAL A 111 19.52 -5.77 13.62
N LEU A 112 18.27 -5.46 13.25
CA LEU A 112 17.14 -5.45 14.15
C LEU A 112 16.93 -6.82 14.81
N ASP A 113 16.91 -7.89 14.00
CA ASP A 113 16.71 -9.25 14.47
C ASP A 113 17.89 -9.75 15.32
N ALA A 114 19.12 -9.40 14.94
CA ALA A 114 20.32 -9.76 15.70
C ALA A 114 20.31 -9.09 17.09
N LEU A 115 20.00 -7.79 17.18
CA LEU A 115 19.91 -7.09 18.47
C LEU A 115 18.80 -7.66 19.35
N GLY A 116 17.65 -7.98 18.77
CA GLY A 116 16.53 -8.63 19.46
C GLY A 116 16.91 -10.03 19.98
N LEU A 117 17.63 -10.81 19.18
CA LEU A 117 18.10 -12.14 19.57
C LEU A 117 19.16 -12.08 20.68
N MET A 118 20.14 -11.18 20.55
CA MET A 118 21.20 -10.99 21.57
C MET A 118 20.63 -10.59 22.93
N LYS A 119 19.59 -9.72 22.94
CA LYS A 119 18.84 -9.40 24.16
C LYS A 119 18.13 -10.65 24.73
N LYS A 120 17.47 -11.43 23.89
CA LYS A 120 16.72 -12.63 24.29
C LYS A 120 17.62 -13.74 24.87
N VAL A 121 18.84 -13.88 24.36
CA VAL A 121 19.83 -14.86 24.80
C VAL A 121 20.62 -14.35 26.04
N GLY A 122 20.39 -13.09 26.48
CA GLY A 122 21.06 -12.52 27.65
C GLY A 122 22.47 -12.00 27.37
N LEU A 123 22.90 -11.91 26.11
CA LEU A 123 24.18 -11.34 25.71
C LEU A 123 24.22 -9.79 25.88
N LEU A 124 23.05 -9.15 25.82
CA LEU A 124 22.87 -7.73 26.03
C LEU A 124 21.78 -7.50 27.10
N SER A 125 22.01 -6.59 28.01
CA SER A 125 20.99 -6.14 29.00
C SER A 125 19.87 -5.34 28.35
N ALA A 126 20.19 -4.58 27.30
CA ALA A 126 19.26 -3.88 26.42
C ALA A 126 19.61 -4.19 24.96
N ALA A 127 18.66 -4.04 24.04
CA ALA A 127 18.92 -4.21 22.60
C ALA A 127 19.60 -2.93 22.05
N GLU A 128 20.78 -2.60 22.58
CA GLU A 128 21.51 -1.38 22.29
C GLU A 128 23.00 -1.69 22.06
N ILE A 129 23.56 -1.09 21.04
CA ILE A 129 25.01 -1.09 20.75
C ILE A 129 25.40 0.32 20.32
N GLY A 130 26.06 1.08 21.21
CA GLY A 130 26.45 2.47 20.96
C GLY A 130 25.23 3.37 20.70
N PRO A 131 25.19 4.13 19.58
CA PRO A 131 24.07 5.03 19.27
C PRO A 131 22.85 4.31 18.67
N VAL A 132 22.93 3.00 18.45
CA VAL A 132 21.88 2.19 17.81
C VAL A 132 21.12 1.44 18.89
N SER A 133 19.82 1.68 18.99
CA SER A 133 18.93 0.88 19.83
C SER A 133 17.80 0.27 19.00
N ALA A 134 17.37 -0.92 19.38
CA ALA A 134 16.29 -1.66 18.74
C ALA A 134 15.14 -1.87 19.74
N ASN A 135 13.94 -1.53 19.31
CA ASN A 135 12.72 -1.83 20.04
C ASN A 135 11.67 -2.43 19.11
N LEU A 136 11.38 -3.72 19.29
CA LEU A 136 10.43 -4.51 18.50
C LEU A 136 10.62 -4.35 16.97
N LEU A 137 10.02 -3.34 16.36
CA LEU A 137 9.97 -3.09 14.92
C LEU A 137 10.82 -1.89 14.48
N TRP A 138 11.34 -1.13 15.45
CA TRP A 138 12.00 0.15 15.21
C TRP A 138 13.49 0.10 15.52
N LEU A 139 14.28 0.68 14.63
CA LEU A 139 15.68 1.03 14.88
C LEU A 139 15.77 2.52 15.17
N TYR A 140 16.35 2.86 16.28
CA TYR A 140 16.63 4.22 16.68
C TYR A 140 18.10 4.54 16.44
N LEU A 141 18.35 5.60 15.71
CA LEU A 141 19.67 6.15 15.40
C LEU A 141 19.70 7.57 15.98
N GLY A 142 19.92 7.68 17.27
CA GLY A 142 19.75 8.94 17.99
C GLY A 142 18.30 9.43 17.94
N PRO A 143 18.02 10.65 17.41
CA PRO A 143 16.65 11.18 17.35
C PRO A 143 15.81 10.62 16.21
N VAL A 144 16.39 9.83 15.29
CA VAL A 144 15.70 9.31 14.12
C VAL A 144 15.25 7.88 14.34
N SER A 145 13.95 7.63 14.19
CA SER A 145 13.38 6.29 14.22
C SER A 145 13.08 5.81 12.79
N ILE A 146 13.56 4.63 12.46
CA ILE A 146 13.38 4.00 11.15
C ILE A 146 12.74 2.63 11.36
N GLN A 147 11.70 2.34 10.59
CA GLN A 147 11.13 1.00 10.50
C GLN A 147 11.68 0.32 9.25
N PRO A 148 12.59 -0.67 9.37
CA PRO A 148 13.24 -1.28 8.22
C PRO A 148 12.27 -2.00 7.27
N SER A 149 11.17 -2.55 7.79
CA SER A 149 10.14 -3.22 7.01
C SER A 149 9.44 -2.27 6.02
N GLU A 150 9.31 -0.97 6.32
CA GLU A 150 8.79 0.03 5.39
C GLU A 150 9.71 0.22 4.17
N LEU A 151 11.02 0.29 4.41
CA LEU A 151 12.02 0.34 3.34
C LEU A 151 12.03 -0.95 2.53
N ALA A 152 11.82 -2.11 3.17
CA ALA A 152 11.75 -3.39 2.50
C ALA A 152 10.57 -3.46 1.52
N LYS A 153 9.39 -2.93 1.89
CA LYS A 153 8.23 -2.82 0.98
C LYS A 153 8.58 -2.02 -0.27
N LEU A 154 9.14 -0.83 -0.09
CA LEU A 154 9.54 0.04 -1.21
C LEU A 154 10.61 -0.60 -2.08
N GLY A 155 11.64 -1.17 -1.46
CA GLY A 155 12.70 -1.90 -2.16
C GLY A 155 12.17 -3.08 -2.96
N MET A 156 11.25 -3.87 -2.38
CA MET A 156 10.62 -5.02 -3.03
C MET A 156 9.74 -4.60 -4.21
N VAL A 157 8.99 -3.49 -4.11
CA VAL A 157 8.24 -2.90 -5.23
C VAL A 157 9.16 -2.62 -6.41
N LEU A 158 10.22 -1.85 -6.18
CA LEU A 158 11.11 -1.39 -7.25
C LEU A 158 11.93 -2.53 -7.84
N TRP A 159 12.54 -3.34 -6.98
CA TRP A 159 13.37 -4.47 -7.40
C TRP A 159 12.52 -5.56 -8.09
N GLY A 160 11.38 -5.93 -7.50
CA GLY A 160 10.48 -6.93 -8.07
C GLY A 160 9.91 -6.49 -9.43
N ALA A 161 9.50 -5.22 -9.55
CA ALA A 161 9.05 -4.66 -10.82
C ALA A 161 10.16 -4.68 -11.90
N ASP A 162 11.42 -4.40 -11.53
CA ASP A 162 12.56 -4.46 -12.45
C ASP A 162 12.88 -5.89 -12.90
N VAL A 163 12.91 -6.85 -11.96
CA VAL A 163 13.12 -8.27 -12.26
C VAL A 163 12.06 -8.79 -13.22
N ILE A 164 10.78 -8.50 -12.96
CA ILE A 164 9.69 -8.94 -13.82
C ILE A 164 9.74 -8.25 -15.19
N ALA A 165 10.02 -6.93 -15.21
CA ALA A 165 10.09 -6.16 -16.46
C ALA A 165 11.21 -6.66 -17.38
N ARG A 166 12.35 -7.11 -16.84
CA ARG A 166 13.48 -7.65 -17.64
C ARG A 166 13.18 -9.02 -18.21
N LYS A 167 12.38 -9.85 -17.51
CA LYS A 167 12.09 -11.23 -17.96
C LYS A 167 11.05 -11.27 -19.10
N GLY A 168 10.22 -10.25 -19.28
CA GLY A 168 9.29 -10.08 -20.40
C GLY A 168 8.54 -11.36 -20.78
N PRO A 169 8.64 -11.83 -22.05
CA PRO A 169 7.92 -13.01 -22.56
C PRO A 169 8.28 -14.34 -21.86
N ALA A 170 9.47 -14.43 -21.22
CA ALA A 170 9.91 -15.62 -20.48
C ALA A 170 9.09 -15.91 -19.20
N LEU A 171 8.20 -14.98 -18.79
CA LEU A 171 7.27 -15.16 -17.67
C LEU A 171 6.33 -16.37 -17.82
N GLY A 172 6.23 -16.97 -19.02
CA GLY A 172 5.52 -18.23 -19.26
C GLY A 172 6.11 -19.45 -18.56
N HIS A 173 7.40 -19.43 -18.21
CA HIS A 173 8.11 -20.51 -17.53
C HIS A 173 8.31 -20.18 -16.05
N TRP A 174 7.57 -20.85 -15.19
CA TRP A 174 7.57 -20.61 -13.73
C TRP A 174 8.98 -20.71 -13.09
N ARG A 175 9.86 -21.57 -13.61
CA ARG A 175 11.24 -21.74 -13.12
C ARG A 175 12.09 -20.47 -13.30
N GLU A 176 11.91 -19.75 -14.39
CA GLU A 176 12.63 -18.50 -14.61
C GLU A 176 12.12 -17.35 -13.75
N LEU A 177 10.83 -17.37 -13.42
CA LEU A 177 10.24 -16.40 -12.49
C LEU A 177 10.65 -16.72 -11.06
N ALA A 178 10.77 -18.01 -10.72
CA ALA A 178 11.12 -18.46 -9.37
C ALA A 178 12.49 -17.95 -8.93
N MET A 179 13.47 -17.98 -9.80
CA MET A 179 14.80 -17.43 -9.53
C MET A 179 14.93 -16.03 -10.16
N PRO A 180 15.25 -14.95 -9.45
CA PRO A 180 15.64 -14.80 -8.03
C PRO A 180 14.49 -14.37 -7.10
N LEU A 181 13.22 -14.31 -7.58
CA LEU A 181 12.13 -13.66 -6.87
C LEU A 181 11.74 -14.43 -5.59
N PHE A 182 11.52 -15.76 -5.68
CA PHE A 182 11.06 -16.54 -4.54
C PHE A 182 12.08 -16.67 -3.40
N PRO A 183 13.39 -16.84 -3.64
CA PRO A 183 14.37 -16.78 -2.55
C PRO A 183 14.35 -15.46 -1.80
N MET A 184 14.21 -14.34 -2.52
CA MET A 184 14.12 -13.01 -1.92
C MET A 184 12.84 -12.83 -1.10
N ILE A 185 11.72 -13.31 -1.62
CA ILE A 185 10.43 -13.32 -0.90
C ILE A 185 10.55 -14.16 0.37
N GLY A 186 11.13 -15.37 0.29
CA GLY A 186 11.34 -16.24 1.43
C GLY A 186 12.23 -15.60 2.50
N LEU A 187 13.32 -14.95 2.08
CA LEU A 187 14.20 -14.21 2.98
C LEU A 187 13.46 -13.09 3.71
N LEU A 188 12.69 -12.26 2.99
CA LEU A 188 11.91 -11.18 3.59
C LEU A 188 10.83 -11.72 4.53
N PHE A 189 10.22 -12.87 4.21
CA PHE A 189 9.21 -13.48 5.09
C PHE A 189 9.81 -13.98 6.39
N VAL A 190 11.03 -14.50 6.37
CA VAL A 190 11.72 -14.91 7.59
C VAL A 190 12.09 -13.69 8.43
N LEU A 191 12.69 -12.66 7.83
CA LEU A 191 13.16 -11.48 8.55
C LEU A 191 12.01 -10.61 9.07
N VAL A 192 10.93 -10.43 8.30
CA VAL A 192 9.81 -9.58 8.69
C VAL A 192 8.75 -10.37 9.47
N GLY A 193 8.43 -11.59 9.02
CA GLY A 193 7.30 -12.35 9.53
C GLY A 193 7.41 -12.75 11.00
N TYR A 194 8.63 -12.90 11.52
CA TYR A 194 8.84 -13.19 12.94
C TYR A 194 8.40 -12.02 13.85
N ASN A 195 8.64 -10.79 13.43
CA ASN A 195 8.38 -9.60 14.25
C ASN A 195 7.08 -8.88 13.87
N ASP A 196 6.70 -8.89 12.58
CA ASP A 196 5.65 -8.04 12.02
C ASP A 196 4.76 -8.83 11.04
N LEU A 197 3.76 -9.52 11.59
CA LEU A 197 2.77 -10.27 10.80
C LEU A 197 1.97 -9.35 9.87
N GLY A 198 1.69 -8.14 10.32
CA GLY A 198 0.96 -7.17 9.54
C GLY A 198 1.68 -6.77 8.27
N THR A 199 2.92 -6.33 8.40
CA THR A 199 3.75 -6.00 7.22
C THR A 199 3.98 -7.21 6.32
N MET A 200 4.09 -8.42 6.89
CA MET A 200 4.16 -9.65 6.09
C MET A 200 2.93 -9.83 5.20
N LEU A 201 1.71 -9.61 5.70
CA LEU A 201 0.48 -9.68 4.91
C LEU A 201 0.47 -8.65 3.77
N VAL A 202 0.95 -7.43 4.05
CA VAL A 202 1.09 -6.37 3.03
C VAL A 202 2.11 -6.77 1.96
N LEU A 203 3.24 -7.37 2.34
CA LEU A 203 4.24 -7.89 1.39
C LEU A 203 3.67 -8.99 0.50
N VAL A 204 2.88 -9.92 1.07
CA VAL A 204 2.18 -10.95 0.29
C VAL A 204 1.26 -10.31 -0.75
N ALA A 205 0.43 -9.36 -0.34
CA ALA A 205 -0.50 -8.69 -1.24
C ALA A 205 0.22 -7.91 -2.36
N LEU A 206 1.31 -7.23 -2.02
CA LEU A 206 2.18 -6.53 -2.98
C LEU A 206 2.73 -7.49 -4.04
N ILE A 207 3.23 -8.66 -3.61
CA ILE A 207 3.75 -9.70 -4.49
C ILE A 207 2.65 -10.27 -5.38
N VAL A 208 1.48 -10.55 -4.80
CA VAL A 208 0.29 -10.98 -5.54
C VAL A 208 -0.06 -9.94 -6.63
N GLY A 209 -0.08 -8.66 -6.29
CA GLY A 209 -0.33 -7.57 -7.26
C GLY A 209 0.70 -7.52 -8.38
N LEU A 210 1.99 -7.70 -8.08
CA LEU A 210 3.07 -7.79 -9.05
C LEU A 210 2.89 -8.97 -10.00
N LEU A 211 2.67 -10.16 -9.47
CA LEU A 211 2.52 -11.41 -10.24
C LEU A 211 1.24 -11.40 -11.08
N TRP A 212 0.14 -10.85 -10.54
CA TRP A 212 -1.12 -10.68 -11.26
C TRP A 212 -0.96 -9.79 -12.50
N THR A 213 -0.32 -8.65 -12.33
CA THR A 213 -0.07 -7.71 -13.43
C THR A 213 0.90 -8.29 -14.46
N ALA A 214 1.79 -9.17 -14.03
CA ALA A 214 2.72 -9.90 -14.89
C ALA A 214 2.01 -11.01 -15.72
N GLY A 215 0.75 -11.33 -15.42
CA GLY A 215 -0.01 -12.38 -16.11
C GLY A 215 0.44 -13.79 -15.75
N VAL A 216 0.92 -14.00 -14.55
CA VAL A 216 1.37 -15.31 -14.06
C VAL A 216 0.16 -16.25 -13.91
N ARG A 217 0.36 -17.54 -14.17
CA ARG A 217 -0.71 -18.55 -14.13
C ARG A 217 -1.29 -18.70 -12.72
N LEU A 218 -2.60 -18.87 -12.61
CA LEU A 218 -3.32 -19.04 -11.33
C LEU A 218 -2.75 -20.16 -10.43
N ARG A 219 -2.17 -21.19 -11.00
CA ARG A 219 -1.50 -22.28 -10.25
C ARG A 219 -0.37 -21.79 -9.33
N VAL A 220 0.31 -20.70 -9.70
CA VAL A 220 1.37 -20.11 -8.85
C VAL A 220 0.75 -19.42 -7.65
N PHE A 221 -0.39 -18.75 -7.81
CA PHE A 221 -1.12 -18.13 -6.71
C PHE A 221 -1.65 -19.16 -5.72
N SER A 222 -2.20 -20.29 -6.23
CA SER A 222 -2.64 -21.37 -5.35
C SER A 222 -1.46 -22.00 -4.57
N ALA A 223 -0.31 -22.18 -5.20
CA ALA A 223 0.90 -22.67 -4.52
C ALA A 223 1.39 -21.69 -3.45
N LEU A 224 1.43 -20.38 -3.76
CA LEU A 224 1.77 -19.34 -2.78
C LEU A 224 0.75 -19.28 -1.65
N GLY A 225 -0.54 -19.44 -1.94
CA GLY A 225 -1.61 -19.49 -0.94
C GLY A 225 -1.45 -20.67 0.02
N VAL A 226 -1.18 -21.86 -0.51
CA VAL A 226 -0.92 -23.07 0.31
C VAL A 226 0.35 -22.89 1.15
N LEU A 227 1.43 -22.37 0.57
CA LEU A 227 2.67 -22.11 1.29
C LEU A 227 2.50 -21.06 2.37
N GLY A 228 1.75 -19.99 2.08
CA GLY A 228 1.41 -18.94 3.05
C GLY A 228 0.56 -19.47 4.20
N ALA A 229 -0.47 -20.27 3.90
CA ALA A 229 -1.32 -20.90 4.91
C ALA A 229 -0.53 -21.88 5.78
N ALA A 230 0.34 -22.69 5.18
CA ALA A 230 1.23 -23.61 5.92
C ALA A 230 2.22 -22.84 6.81
N GLY A 231 2.83 -21.77 6.28
CA GLY A 231 3.72 -20.89 7.05
C GLY A 231 3.00 -20.22 8.22
N PHE A 232 1.79 -19.71 8.02
CA PHE A 232 0.97 -19.15 9.06
C PHE A 232 0.59 -20.18 10.13
N ALA A 233 0.16 -21.38 9.72
CA ALA A 233 -0.14 -22.47 10.64
C ALA A 233 1.08 -22.89 11.47
N LEU A 234 2.28 -22.94 10.86
CA LEU A 234 3.52 -23.20 11.57
C LEU A 234 3.88 -22.09 12.58
N LEU A 235 3.67 -20.82 12.23
CA LEU A 235 3.87 -19.71 13.15
C LEU A 235 2.93 -19.77 14.34
N VAL A 236 1.64 -20.06 14.11
CA VAL A 236 0.66 -20.26 15.19
C VAL A 236 1.03 -21.46 16.06
N ALA A 237 1.42 -22.59 15.47
CA ALA A 237 1.85 -23.78 16.19
C ALA A 237 3.16 -23.55 16.99
N ALA A 238 4.10 -22.77 16.47
CA ALA A 238 5.31 -22.38 17.19
C ALA A 238 4.98 -21.43 18.36
N ALA A 239 4.07 -20.46 18.14
CA ALA A 239 3.62 -19.56 19.18
C ALA A 239 2.88 -20.29 20.30
N SER A 240 2.03 -21.27 19.97
CA SER A 240 1.31 -22.08 20.97
C SER A 240 2.22 -23.01 21.78
N ARG A 241 3.30 -23.54 21.17
CA ARG A 241 4.29 -24.40 21.90
C ARG A 241 5.20 -23.57 22.80
N GLY A 242 5.51 -22.33 22.44
CA GLY A 242 6.29 -21.40 23.27
C GLY A 242 5.55 -20.97 24.54
N ALA A 243 4.23 -21.12 24.60
CA ALA A 243 3.43 -20.80 25.78
C ALA A 243 3.65 -21.80 26.96
N GLY A 244 4.22 -23.00 26.67
CA GLY A 244 4.50 -24.00 27.72
C GLY A 244 5.92 -23.95 28.30
N SER A 245 6.82 -23.11 27.80
CA SER A 245 8.24 -23.05 28.23
C SER A 245 8.62 -21.73 28.93
N GLY A 246 7.71 -20.78 29.03
CA GLY A 246 7.85 -19.59 29.87
C GLY A 246 7.24 -19.84 31.26
N ALA A 247 7.74 -19.17 32.29
CA ALA A 247 7.23 -19.27 33.67
C ALA A 247 5.68 -19.24 33.68
N GLU A 248 5.09 -20.19 34.39
CA GLU A 248 3.64 -20.36 34.51
C GLU A 248 2.98 -18.99 34.80
N GLY A 249 2.22 -18.45 33.82
CA GLY A 249 1.39 -17.28 34.02
C GLY A 249 1.57 -16.11 33.06
N GLU A 250 2.57 -16.06 32.15
CA GLU A 250 2.61 -14.97 31.17
C GLU A 250 1.79 -15.34 29.90
N PRO A 251 0.70 -14.60 29.63
CA PRO A 251 -0.10 -14.83 28.45
C PRO A 251 0.74 -14.58 27.19
N ASN A 252 0.62 -15.47 26.20
CA ASN A 252 1.32 -15.33 24.93
C ASN A 252 0.68 -14.19 24.11
N TYR A 253 1.13 -12.95 24.35
CA TYR A 253 0.63 -11.72 23.77
C TYR A 253 0.39 -11.77 22.27
N ARG A 254 1.20 -12.57 21.53
CA ARG A 254 1.03 -12.74 20.08
C ARG A 254 -0.18 -13.59 19.73
N LEU A 255 -0.38 -14.68 20.45
CA LEU A 255 -1.52 -15.56 20.27
C LEU A 255 -2.80 -14.84 20.67
N GLU A 256 -2.77 -14.09 21.75
CA GLU A 256 -3.88 -13.28 22.25
C GLU A 256 -4.32 -12.22 21.22
N ARG A 257 -3.38 -11.50 20.58
CA ARG A 257 -3.69 -10.59 19.47
C ARG A 257 -4.37 -11.28 18.29
N LEU A 258 -3.96 -12.53 17.97
CA LEU A 258 -4.52 -13.29 16.87
C LEU A 258 -5.90 -13.88 17.19
N THR A 259 -6.22 -14.10 18.45
CA THR A 259 -7.49 -14.71 18.88
C THR A 259 -8.50 -13.69 19.39
N ALA A 260 -8.06 -12.51 19.83
CA ALA A 260 -8.90 -11.46 20.41
C ALA A 260 -10.12 -11.09 19.53
N PHE A 261 -9.95 -11.06 18.20
CA PHE A 261 -11.06 -10.71 17.30
C PHE A 261 -12.12 -11.82 17.17
N LEU A 262 -11.80 -13.06 17.56
CA LEU A 262 -12.71 -14.22 17.58
C LEU A 262 -13.37 -14.40 18.94
N THR A 263 -12.81 -13.77 19.98
CA THR A 263 -13.32 -13.90 21.36
C THR A 263 -14.59 -13.07 21.54
N PRO A 264 -15.68 -13.64 22.04
CA PRO A 264 -16.88 -12.89 22.39
C PRO A 264 -16.56 -11.77 23.39
N LEU A 265 -17.20 -10.61 23.25
CA LEU A 265 -16.90 -9.40 24.05
C LEU A 265 -17.09 -9.59 25.57
N ASP A 266 -18.00 -10.51 25.96
CA ASP A 266 -18.30 -10.87 27.34
C ASP A 266 -17.23 -11.73 28.01
N GLN A 267 -16.33 -12.35 27.20
CA GLN A 267 -15.23 -13.19 27.65
C GLN A 267 -13.86 -12.52 27.46
N CYS A 268 -13.84 -11.28 27.02
CA CYS A 268 -12.63 -10.53 26.75
C CYS A 268 -11.93 -10.07 28.04
N ASP A 269 -10.62 -10.32 28.15
CA ASP A 269 -9.78 -9.70 29.18
C ASP A 269 -9.60 -8.20 28.91
N LEU A 270 -9.99 -7.39 29.91
CA LEU A 270 -9.90 -5.92 29.82
C LEU A 270 -8.48 -5.36 29.93
N ASN A 271 -7.48 -6.21 30.19
CA ASN A 271 -6.08 -5.79 30.32
C ASN A 271 -5.23 -6.09 29.05
N GLY A 272 -5.85 -6.65 28.00
CA GLY A 272 -5.15 -7.15 26.81
C GLY A 272 -5.58 -6.52 25.49
N PRO A 273 -5.24 -7.18 24.36
CA PRO A 273 -5.63 -6.78 23.02
C PRO A 273 -7.16 -6.65 22.81
N CYS A 274 -7.95 -7.41 23.55
CA CYS A 274 -9.40 -7.32 23.56
C CYS A 274 -9.90 -5.93 23.96
N TYR A 275 -9.26 -5.29 24.95
CA TYR A 275 -9.61 -3.93 25.39
C TYR A 275 -9.52 -2.93 24.23
N GLN A 276 -8.46 -3.03 23.41
CA GLN A 276 -8.29 -2.13 22.26
C GLN A 276 -9.45 -2.26 21.26
N LEU A 277 -9.93 -3.48 21.01
CA LEU A 277 -11.08 -3.72 20.11
C LEU A 277 -12.39 -3.21 20.70
N ILE A 278 -12.61 -3.37 22.00
CA ILE A 278 -13.81 -2.86 22.69
C ILE A 278 -13.83 -1.33 22.59
N GLN A 279 -12.74 -0.66 22.95
CA GLN A 279 -12.64 0.79 22.88
C GLN A 279 -12.80 1.32 21.44
N SER A 280 -12.20 0.65 20.48
CA SER A 280 -12.34 1.01 19.06
C SER A 280 -13.79 0.92 18.59
N ARG A 281 -14.54 -0.14 18.96
CA ARG A 281 -15.95 -0.30 18.61
C ARG A 281 -16.84 0.71 19.35
N SER A 282 -16.58 0.98 20.62
CA SER A 282 -17.27 2.03 21.39
C SER A 282 -17.13 3.40 20.73
N ALA A 283 -15.92 3.75 20.30
CA ALA A 283 -15.65 4.99 19.60
C ALA A 283 -16.44 5.14 18.30
N ILE A 284 -16.52 4.06 17.50
CA ILE A 284 -17.32 4.05 16.26
C ILE A 284 -18.81 4.25 16.59
N PHE A 285 -19.30 3.63 17.67
CA PHE A 285 -20.69 3.74 18.10
C PHE A 285 -21.02 5.15 18.59
N GLU A 286 -20.15 5.74 19.45
CA GLU A 286 -20.32 7.09 20.00
C GLU A 286 -20.27 8.17 18.92
N GLY A 287 -19.44 7.98 17.88
CA GLY A 287 -19.33 8.93 16.76
C GLY A 287 -20.60 9.07 15.95
N GLY A 288 -21.43 8.03 15.84
CA GLY A 288 -22.69 8.09 15.09
C GLY A 288 -22.50 8.61 13.65
N TRP A 289 -23.46 9.38 13.14
CA TRP A 289 -23.41 9.88 11.76
C TRP A 289 -22.42 11.04 11.54
N PHE A 290 -22.38 12.00 12.47
CA PHE A 290 -21.67 13.27 12.29
C PHE A 290 -20.48 13.45 13.25
N GLY A 291 -20.23 12.48 14.11
CA GLY A 291 -19.18 12.55 15.11
C GLY A 291 -19.53 13.43 16.32
N VAL A 292 -18.74 13.28 17.38
CA VAL A 292 -18.85 14.13 18.58
C VAL A 292 -18.24 15.51 18.39
N GLY A 293 -17.53 15.72 17.27
CA GLY A 293 -16.80 16.94 16.90
C GLY A 293 -15.30 16.85 17.09
N LEU A 294 -14.58 17.58 16.24
CA LEU A 294 -13.10 17.63 16.29
C LEU A 294 -12.61 18.05 17.68
N GLY A 295 -11.65 17.28 18.20
CA GLY A 295 -11.07 17.53 19.51
C GLY A 295 -11.98 17.23 20.72
N LYS A 296 -13.14 16.63 20.52
CA LYS A 296 -14.07 16.29 21.60
C LYS A 296 -14.13 14.80 21.93
N GLY A 297 -13.42 13.95 21.16
CA GLY A 297 -13.37 12.51 21.38
C GLY A 297 -12.81 12.15 22.74
N ALA A 298 -13.28 11.05 23.31
CA ALA A 298 -12.82 10.52 24.60
C ALA A 298 -11.51 9.73 24.46
N LEU A 299 -11.25 9.12 23.30
CA LEU A 299 -10.07 8.27 23.07
C LEU A 299 -8.73 8.99 23.29
N LYS A 300 -8.67 10.30 23.09
CA LYS A 300 -7.47 11.14 23.33
C LYS A 300 -7.04 11.22 24.79
N TRP A 301 -7.89 10.81 25.74
CA TRP A 301 -7.58 10.75 27.18
C TRP A 301 -6.88 9.45 27.59
N ASN A 302 -6.18 8.81 26.67
CA ASN A 302 -5.42 7.57 26.87
C ASN A 302 -6.30 6.32 27.14
N TRP A 303 -7.59 6.38 26.76
CA TRP A 303 -8.49 5.23 26.86
C TRP A 303 -8.17 4.15 25.82
N LEU A 304 -7.60 4.53 24.66
CA LEU A 304 -7.20 3.61 23.62
C LEU A 304 -5.69 3.68 23.40
N PRO A 305 -4.94 2.63 23.75
CA PRO A 305 -3.52 2.53 23.43
C PRO A 305 -3.30 2.59 21.92
N GLU A 306 -2.26 3.30 21.47
CA GLU A 306 -1.89 3.48 20.06
C GLU A 306 -3.01 4.11 19.19
N ALA A 307 -3.85 4.96 19.79
CA ALA A 307 -4.94 5.64 19.10
C ALA A 307 -4.44 6.48 17.92
N GLU A 308 -3.28 7.12 18.05
CA GLU A 308 -2.64 7.93 17.01
C GLU A 308 -1.99 7.10 15.88
N ASN A 309 -1.69 5.83 16.13
CA ASN A 309 -1.02 4.93 15.18
C ASN A 309 -2.02 3.97 14.52
N ASP A 310 -2.25 2.83 15.17
CA ASP A 310 -2.97 1.70 14.58
C ASP A 310 -4.48 1.88 14.57
N PHE A 311 -5.01 2.68 15.52
CA PHE A 311 -6.44 2.89 15.72
C PHE A 311 -6.91 4.30 15.35
N ILE A 312 -6.13 5.06 14.56
CA ILE A 312 -6.49 6.41 14.15
C ILE A 312 -7.83 6.48 13.41
N PHE A 313 -8.21 5.41 12.69
CA PHE A 313 -9.51 5.34 12.03
C PHE A 313 -10.67 5.28 13.02
N ALA A 314 -10.47 4.74 14.24
CA ALA A 314 -11.47 4.82 15.31
C ALA A 314 -11.62 6.26 15.81
N VAL A 315 -10.52 7.03 15.91
CA VAL A 315 -10.57 8.47 16.26
C VAL A 315 -11.30 9.26 15.18
N VAL A 316 -11.05 8.95 13.90
CA VAL A 316 -11.80 9.54 12.77
C VAL A 316 -13.31 9.24 12.90
N ALA A 317 -13.65 7.99 13.25
CA ALA A 317 -15.05 7.58 13.42
C ALA A 317 -15.70 8.27 14.62
N GLU A 318 -15.00 8.42 15.73
CA GLU A 318 -15.50 9.10 16.93
C GLU A 318 -15.72 10.60 16.68
N GLU A 319 -14.72 11.29 16.15
CA GLU A 319 -14.75 12.76 16.02
C GLU A 319 -15.52 13.27 14.80
N LEU A 320 -15.46 12.56 13.65
CA LEU A 320 -16.08 12.96 12.38
C LEU A 320 -17.26 12.08 11.97
N GLY A 321 -17.52 11.00 12.69
CA GLY A 321 -18.63 10.07 12.43
C GLY A 321 -18.48 9.28 11.13
N VAL A 322 -19.59 8.66 10.74
CA VAL A 322 -19.69 7.90 9.48
C VAL A 322 -19.36 8.77 8.28
N VAL A 323 -19.76 10.04 8.27
CA VAL A 323 -19.46 10.97 7.17
C VAL A 323 -17.95 11.16 6.99
N GLY A 324 -17.19 11.35 8.07
CA GLY A 324 -15.73 11.43 8.02
C GLY A 324 -15.08 10.14 7.52
N CYS A 325 -15.56 8.98 8.00
CA CYS A 325 -15.11 7.67 7.50
C CYS A 325 -15.36 7.51 6.00
N MET A 326 -16.54 7.92 5.50
CA MET A 326 -16.87 7.85 4.07
C MET A 326 -16.01 8.78 3.22
N VAL A 327 -15.63 9.95 3.72
CA VAL A 327 -14.69 10.87 3.05
C VAL A 327 -13.31 10.20 2.93
N VAL A 328 -12.78 9.62 4.00
CA VAL A 328 -11.51 8.90 3.99
C VAL A 328 -11.55 7.72 3.02
N LEU A 329 -12.58 6.88 3.09
CA LEU A 329 -12.78 5.76 2.16
C LEU A 329 -12.89 6.22 0.71
N GLY A 330 -13.61 7.32 0.46
CA GLY A 330 -13.75 7.93 -0.87
C GLY A 330 -12.40 8.39 -1.43
N LEU A 331 -11.60 9.09 -0.63
CA LEU A 331 -10.27 9.55 -1.02
C LEU A 331 -9.30 8.38 -1.28
N LEU A 332 -9.31 7.36 -0.44
CA LEU A 332 -8.53 6.12 -0.65
C LEU A 332 -8.99 5.38 -1.92
N SER A 333 -10.29 5.36 -2.20
CA SER A 333 -10.83 4.76 -3.43
C SER A 333 -10.42 5.53 -4.68
N VAL A 334 -10.40 6.87 -4.63
CA VAL A 334 -9.88 7.72 -5.72
C VAL A 334 -8.39 7.49 -5.92
N LEU A 335 -7.62 7.37 -4.85
CA LEU A 335 -6.19 7.04 -4.88
C LEU A 335 -5.95 5.69 -5.55
N ALA A 336 -6.70 4.65 -5.13
CA ALA A 336 -6.64 3.31 -5.69
C ALA A 336 -6.98 3.29 -7.18
N TYR A 337 -8.10 3.90 -7.56
CA TYR A 337 -8.50 4.03 -8.97
C TYR A 337 -7.42 4.71 -9.80
N THR A 338 -6.86 5.80 -9.28
CA THR A 338 -5.83 6.59 -9.97
C THR A 338 -4.54 5.80 -10.13
N GLY A 339 -4.08 5.11 -9.10
CA GLY A 339 -2.88 4.28 -9.16
C GLY A 339 -3.00 3.12 -10.17
N PHE A 340 -4.12 2.38 -10.15
CA PHE A 340 -4.36 1.33 -11.15
C PHE A 340 -4.57 1.89 -12.56
N ARG A 341 -5.12 3.09 -12.70
CA ARG A 341 -5.22 3.77 -13.98
C ARG A 341 -3.85 4.14 -14.54
N ILE A 342 -2.94 4.70 -13.72
CA ILE A 342 -1.55 4.98 -14.09
C ILE A 342 -0.87 3.68 -14.56
N ALA A 343 -1.04 2.59 -13.81
CA ALA A 343 -0.49 1.30 -14.19
C ALA A 343 -0.97 0.83 -15.57
N ARG A 344 -2.28 0.92 -15.84
CA ARG A 344 -2.86 0.49 -17.13
C ARG A 344 -2.45 1.39 -18.30
N ARG A 345 -2.20 2.68 -18.07
CA ARG A 345 -1.81 3.64 -19.11
C ARG A 345 -0.30 3.73 -19.32
N SER A 346 0.51 3.16 -18.43
CA SER A 346 1.96 3.14 -18.56
C SER A 346 2.42 2.26 -19.72
N ALA A 347 3.18 2.84 -20.64
CA ALA A 347 3.77 2.11 -21.79
C ALA A 347 5.01 1.28 -21.38
N ASP A 348 5.77 1.74 -20.37
CA ASP A 348 6.95 1.05 -19.83
C ASP A 348 6.51 -0.06 -18.86
N PRO A 349 6.91 -1.33 -19.08
CA PRO A 349 6.57 -2.45 -18.21
C PRO A 349 6.98 -2.24 -16.75
N PHE A 350 8.17 -1.68 -16.49
CA PHE A 350 8.62 -1.39 -15.13
C PHE A 350 7.67 -0.43 -14.39
N ARG A 351 7.31 0.68 -15.03
CA ARG A 351 6.37 1.65 -14.44
C ARG A 351 5.01 1.02 -14.19
N ARG A 352 4.54 0.16 -15.10
CA ARG A 352 3.27 -0.56 -14.95
C ARG A 352 3.29 -1.47 -13.73
N TYR A 353 4.32 -2.30 -13.58
CA TYR A 353 4.45 -3.22 -12.45
C TYR A 353 4.64 -2.48 -11.12
N ALA A 354 5.53 -1.48 -11.10
CA ALA A 354 5.77 -0.66 -9.91
C ALA A 354 4.51 0.09 -9.48
N ALA A 355 3.78 0.71 -10.41
CA ALA A 355 2.53 1.41 -10.11
C ALA A 355 1.46 0.47 -9.53
N THR A 356 1.30 -0.74 -10.09
CA THR A 356 0.37 -1.73 -9.53
C THR A 356 0.80 -2.13 -8.12
N ALA A 357 2.08 -2.43 -7.91
CA ALA A 357 2.58 -2.88 -6.62
C ALA A 357 2.42 -1.82 -5.53
N ILE A 358 2.77 -0.56 -5.82
CA ILE A 358 2.55 0.57 -4.89
C ILE A 358 1.07 0.69 -4.55
N THR A 359 0.20 0.67 -5.56
CA THR A 359 -1.24 0.83 -5.35
C THR A 359 -1.81 -0.31 -4.54
N THR A 360 -1.46 -1.57 -4.86
CA THR A 360 -1.90 -2.76 -4.12
C THR A 360 -1.42 -2.69 -2.67
N TRP A 361 -0.15 -2.33 -2.44
CA TRP A 361 0.38 -2.13 -1.09
C TRP A 361 -0.45 -1.12 -0.29
N LEU A 362 -0.65 0.11 -0.79
CA LEU A 362 -1.37 1.17 -0.08
C LEU A 362 -2.83 0.79 0.20
N VAL A 363 -3.51 0.20 -0.79
CA VAL A 363 -4.91 -0.24 -0.65
C VAL A 363 -5.04 -1.37 0.37
N THR A 364 -4.17 -2.38 0.29
CA THR A 364 -4.21 -3.50 1.23
C THR A 364 -3.88 -3.06 2.64
N GLN A 365 -2.87 -2.20 2.80
CA GLN A 365 -2.51 -1.64 4.10
C GLN A 365 -3.67 -0.88 4.72
N ALA A 366 -4.35 -0.02 3.95
CA ALA A 366 -5.54 0.69 4.40
C ALA A 366 -6.69 -0.26 4.74
N ALA A 367 -6.96 -1.26 3.90
CA ALA A 367 -8.02 -2.24 4.13
C ALA A 367 -7.78 -3.09 5.39
N ILE A 368 -6.54 -3.51 5.63
CA ILE A 368 -6.18 -4.26 6.84
C ILE A 368 -6.37 -3.37 8.08
N ASN A 369 -5.84 -2.14 8.10
CA ASN A 369 -6.00 -1.24 9.24
C ASN A 369 -7.49 -0.99 9.56
N MET A 370 -8.28 -0.61 8.56
CA MET A 370 -9.72 -0.39 8.75
C MET A 370 -10.44 -1.68 9.19
N GLY A 371 -10.06 -2.84 8.63
CA GLY A 371 -10.60 -4.14 9.02
C GLY A 371 -10.31 -4.50 10.48
N VAL A 372 -9.13 -4.15 10.98
CA VAL A 372 -8.76 -4.28 12.41
C VAL A 372 -9.63 -3.38 13.28
N VAL A 373 -9.76 -2.11 12.93
CA VAL A 373 -10.50 -1.12 13.71
C VAL A 373 -11.98 -1.49 13.86
N VAL A 374 -12.60 -2.04 12.80
CA VAL A 374 -14.00 -2.53 12.90
C VAL A 374 -14.10 -3.94 13.50
N GLY A 375 -12.97 -4.59 13.81
CA GLY A 375 -12.92 -5.92 14.42
C GLY A 375 -13.20 -7.08 13.49
N LEU A 376 -12.98 -6.92 12.17
CA LEU A 376 -13.07 -8.00 11.16
C LEU A 376 -11.75 -8.77 11.01
N LEU A 377 -10.63 -8.18 11.43
CA LEU A 377 -9.29 -8.75 11.32
C LEU A 377 -8.57 -8.69 12.67
N PRO A 378 -7.60 -9.57 12.91
CA PRO A 378 -6.77 -9.52 14.11
C PRO A 378 -5.94 -8.23 14.17
N ILE A 379 -5.54 -7.82 15.37
CA ILE A 379 -4.72 -6.62 15.59
C ILE A 379 -3.33 -6.86 15.01
N THR A 380 -2.99 -6.11 13.98
CA THR A 380 -1.76 -6.30 13.18
C THR A 380 -0.70 -5.24 13.41
N GLY A 381 -1.02 -4.09 14.01
CA GLY A 381 -0.04 -3.02 14.22
C GLY A 381 0.35 -2.28 12.93
N ILE A 382 -0.51 -2.23 11.91
CA ILE A 382 -0.21 -1.58 10.64
C ILE A 382 -0.83 -0.18 10.63
N PRO A 383 -0.05 0.89 10.37
CA PRO A 383 -0.59 2.24 10.29
C PRO A 383 -1.44 2.46 9.05
N LEU A 384 -2.47 3.29 9.15
CA LEU A 384 -3.28 3.74 8.01
C LEU A 384 -2.46 4.72 7.15
N PRO A 385 -2.26 4.46 5.85
CA PRO A 385 -1.45 5.30 4.98
C PRO A 385 -1.90 6.78 5.00
N PHE A 386 -0.98 7.71 5.11
CA PHE A 386 -1.13 9.17 5.22
C PHE A 386 -1.76 9.69 6.52
N ILE A 387 -2.56 8.90 7.21
CA ILE A 387 -3.39 9.36 8.33
C ILE A 387 -2.72 9.07 9.67
N SER A 388 -2.17 7.86 9.85
CA SER A 388 -1.53 7.47 11.11
C SER A 388 -0.23 8.22 11.40
N ALA A 389 0.11 8.32 12.68
CA ALA A 389 1.38 8.88 13.17
C ALA A 389 2.54 7.90 12.92
N GLY A 390 2.80 7.58 11.67
CA GLY A 390 3.75 6.52 11.28
C GLY A 390 5.19 6.98 11.03
N GLY A 391 5.62 8.18 11.42
CA GLY A 391 7.01 8.62 11.27
C GLY A 391 7.64 8.25 9.91
N SER A 392 8.59 7.31 9.90
CA SER A 392 9.26 6.86 8.67
C SER A 392 8.31 6.21 7.64
N ALA A 393 7.19 5.61 8.06
CA ALA A 393 6.20 5.04 7.15
C ALA A 393 5.54 6.13 6.28
N LEU A 394 5.29 7.32 6.84
CA LEU A 394 4.77 8.46 6.10
C LEU A 394 5.76 8.94 5.03
N VAL A 395 7.06 9.00 5.36
CA VAL A 395 8.12 9.39 4.41
C VAL A 395 8.17 8.42 3.23
N VAL A 396 8.15 7.12 3.51
CA VAL A 396 8.19 6.06 2.47
C VAL A 396 6.91 6.08 1.61
N THR A 397 5.75 6.30 2.24
CA THR A 397 4.47 6.43 1.53
C THR A 397 4.47 7.64 0.59
N LEU A 398 4.93 8.80 1.05
CA LEU A 398 5.01 10.01 0.21
C LEU A 398 6.06 9.86 -0.90
N ALA A 399 7.19 9.16 -0.66
CA ALA A 399 8.14 8.78 -1.70
C ALA A 399 7.47 7.93 -2.78
N ALA A 400 6.69 6.93 -2.39
CA ALA A 400 5.95 6.07 -3.32
C ALA A 400 4.92 6.87 -4.15
N ILE A 401 4.23 7.84 -3.56
CA ILE A 401 3.34 8.75 -4.30
C ILE A 401 4.13 9.65 -5.27
N GLY A 402 5.32 10.11 -4.89
CA GLY A 402 6.21 10.83 -5.79
C GLY A 402 6.58 10.02 -7.03
N MET A 403 6.85 8.72 -6.86
CA MET A 403 7.08 7.80 -7.98
C MET A 403 5.84 7.63 -8.86
N LEU A 404 4.65 7.41 -8.27
CA LEU A 404 3.39 7.35 -9.01
C LEU A 404 3.13 8.64 -9.78
N ALA A 405 3.42 9.81 -9.20
CA ALA A 405 3.31 11.11 -9.85
C ALA A 405 4.25 11.22 -11.06
N SER A 406 5.50 10.72 -10.94
CA SER A 406 6.43 10.61 -12.07
C SER A 406 5.87 9.72 -13.19
N PHE A 407 5.27 8.58 -12.82
CA PHE A 407 4.67 7.65 -13.79
C PHE A 407 3.43 8.24 -14.48
N ALA A 408 2.56 8.95 -13.74
CA ALA A 408 1.40 9.65 -14.28
C ALA A 408 1.80 10.71 -15.33
N ARG A 409 2.86 11.48 -15.06
CA ARG A 409 3.39 12.47 -16.02
C ARG A 409 3.99 11.84 -17.27
N ALA A 410 4.44 10.60 -17.17
CA ALA A 410 5.01 9.83 -18.26
C ALA A 410 3.98 9.00 -19.03
N GLU A 411 2.67 9.08 -18.70
CA GLU A 411 1.61 8.55 -19.55
C GLU A 411 1.71 9.16 -20.95
N PRO A 412 1.47 8.40 -22.04
CA PRO A 412 1.69 8.89 -23.41
C PRO A 412 0.97 10.21 -23.73
N ASP A 413 -0.27 10.36 -23.26
CA ASP A 413 -1.07 11.56 -23.52
C ASP A 413 -0.60 12.75 -22.66
N ALA A 414 -0.22 12.50 -21.40
CA ALA A 414 0.33 13.49 -20.48
C ALA A 414 1.69 14.00 -20.96
N ALA A 415 2.58 13.09 -21.39
CA ALA A 415 3.89 13.45 -21.91
C ALA A 415 3.80 14.33 -23.16
N ARG A 416 2.88 13.98 -24.11
CA ARG A 416 2.63 14.81 -25.30
C ARG A 416 2.09 16.20 -24.94
N ALA A 417 1.12 16.28 -24.03
CA ALA A 417 0.54 17.55 -23.61
C ALA A 417 1.57 18.47 -22.90
N LEU A 418 2.43 17.89 -22.04
CA LEU A 418 3.47 18.64 -21.34
C LEU A 418 4.55 19.17 -22.30
N ASN A 419 4.88 18.41 -23.35
CA ASN A 419 5.86 18.82 -24.34
C ASN A 419 5.29 19.77 -25.41
N ALA A 420 3.97 19.72 -25.69
CA ALA A 420 3.31 20.63 -26.61
C ALA A 420 3.27 22.09 -26.12
N ARG A 421 3.19 22.29 -24.79
CA ARG A 421 3.25 23.61 -24.15
C ARG A 421 4.33 23.59 -23.08
N PRO A 422 5.60 23.78 -23.43
CA PRO A 422 6.69 23.69 -22.49
C PRO A 422 6.56 24.80 -21.44
N THR A 423 6.47 24.37 -20.18
CA THR A 423 6.48 25.30 -19.04
C THR A 423 7.80 26.07 -18.96
N PRO A 424 7.82 27.28 -18.37
CA PRO A 424 9.04 28.07 -18.17
C PRO A 424 10.15 27.24 -17.49
N ARG A 425 11.41 27.57 -17.78
CA ARG A 425 12.57 26.82 -17.25
C ARG A 425 12.57 26.72 -15.73
N TRP A 426 12.21 27.81 -15.03
CA TRP A 426 12.15 27.83 -13.57
C TRP A 426 11.10 26.86 -13.00
N VAL A 427 9.92 26.73 -13.65
CA VAL A 427 8.89 25.75 -13.21
C VAL A 427 9.40 24.32 -13.37
N ARG A 428 10.13 24.03 -14.45
CA ARG A 428 10.75 22.71 -14.66
C ARG A 428 11.86 22.42 -13.66
N LEU A 429 12.61 23.45 -13.26
CA LEU A 429 13.65 23.32 -12.26
C LEU A 429 13.07 23.10 -10.88
N VAL A 430 12.03 23.83 -10.50
CA VAL A 430 11.40 23.76 -9.16
C VAL A 430 10.50 22.54 -9.03
N TRP A 431 9.66 22.25 -10.02
CA TRP A 431 8.64 21.20 -9.88
C TRP A 431 9.12 19.85 -10.36
N ALA A 432 9.27 19.62 -11.65
CA ALA A 432 9.87 18.41 -12.21
C ALA A 432 10.25 18.56 -13.69
N PRO A 433 11.26 17.83 -14.20
CA PRO A 433 11.67 17.85 -15.59
C PRO A 433 10.55 17.33 -16.52
N LEU A 434 10.63 17.67 -17.81
CA LEU A 434 9.70 17.14 -18.80
C LEU A 434 9.93 15.63 -18.99
N PRO A 435 8.85 14.83 -19.09
CA PRO A 435 8.98 13.42 -19.40
C PRO A 435 9.45 13.22 -20.85
N PRO A 436 10.16 12.13 -21.19
CA PRO A 436 10.54 11.82 -22.55
C PRO A 436 9.28 11.62 -23.43
N ILE A 437 9.34 12.10 -24.65
CA ILE A 437 8.24 11.95 -25.61
C ILE A 437 8.15 10.46 -26.00
N PRO A 438 6.99 9.81 -25.85
CA PRO A 438 6.83 8.43 -26.26
C PRO A 438 6.99 8.32 -27.78
N PRO A 439 7.61 7.23 -28.31
CA PRO A 439 7.72 7.02 -29.74
C PRO A 439 6.34 7.07 -30.41
N ALA A 440 6.26 7.66 -31.59
CA ALA A 440 5.03 7.69 -32.37
C ALA A 440 4.50 6.25 -32.51
N ARG A 441 3.21 6.04 -32.25
CA ARG A 441 2.59 4.75 -32.57
C ARG A 441 2.80 4.51 -34.06
N ARG A 442 3.59 3.49 -34.42
CA ARG A 442 3.63 3.01 -35.83
C ARG A 442 2.18 2.74 -36.20
N PRO A 443 1.69 3.29 -37.34
CA PRO A 443 0.38 2.91 -37.86
C PRO A 443 0.35 1.39 -37.89
N ALA A 444 -0.74 0.79 -37.43
CA ALA A 444 -0.93 -0.64 -37.53
C ALA A 444 -0.73 -1.02 -39.02
N GLN A 445 0.32 -1.77 -39.33
CA GLN A 445 0.50 -2.27 -40.68
C GLN A 445 -0.79 -3.01 -41.01
N PRO A 446 -1.42 -2.73 -42.19
CA PRO A 446 -2.58 -3.49 -42.63
C PRO A 446 -2.20 -4.96 -42.55
N ARG A 447 -3.01 -5.75 -41.84
CA ARG A 447 -2.81 -7.21 -41.85
C ARG A 447 -2.70 -7.65 -43.31
N PRO A 448 -1.62 -8.36 -43.70
CA PRO A 448 -1.57 -8.93 -45.04
C PRO A 448 -2.87 -9.71 -45.30
N PRO A 449 -3.48 -9.56 -46.47
CA PRO A 449 -4.70 -10.29 -46.78
C PRO A 449 -4.46 -11.77 -46.49
N ALA A 450 -5.40 -12.39 -45.79
CA ALA A 450 -5.32 -13.79 -45.41
C ALA A 450 -5.03 -14.60 -46.68
N GLN A 451 -3.82 -15.17 -46.77
CA GLN A 451 -3.51 -16.11 -47.84
C GLN A 451 -4.54 -17.23 -47.77
N LYS A 452 -5.40 -17.30 -48.79
CA LYS A 452 -6.30 -18.44 -48.99
C LYS A 452 -5.43 -19.68 -48.94
N ARG A 453 -5.60 -20.51 -47.93
CA ARG A 453 -5.00 -21.85 -47.90
C ARG A 453 -5.33 -22.53 -49.24
N PRO A 454 -4.36 -23.07 -49.98
CA PRO A 454 -4.63 -23.86 -51.17
C PRO A 454 -5.56 -25.00 -50.77
N GLY A 455 -6.72 -25.06 -51.43
CA GLY A 455 -7.71 -26.09 -51.19
C GLY A 455 -7.08 -27.47 -51.31
N ASN A 456 -7.35 -28.28 -50.33
CA ASN A 456 -7.00 -29.70 -50.31
C ASN A 456 -7.62 -30.34 -51.56
N ARG A 457 -6.81 -30.55 -52.61
CA ARG A 457 -7.23 -31.34 -53.77
C ARG A 457 -7.41 -32.77 -53.26
N THR A 458 -8.64 -33.20 -53.15
CA THR A 458 -9.02 -34.61 -53.05
C THR A 458 -8.39 -35.39 -54.21
N PRO A 459 -7.65 -36.46 -54.00
CA PRO A 459 -7.20 -37.28 -55.09
C PRO A 459 -8.41 -37.94 -55.74
N ALA A 460 -8.59 -37.68 -57.04
CA ALA A 460 -9.56 -38.37 -57.91
C ALA A 460 -9.30 -39.88 -57.85
N GLY A 461 -10.35 -40.62 -57.58
CA GLY A 461 -10.32 -42.06 -57.56
C GLY A 461 -9.81 -42.67 -58.83
N ALA A 462 -8.85 -43.57 -58.76
CA ALA A 462 -8.49 -44.53 -59.78
C ALA A 462 -9.44 -45.74 -59.65
N GLY A 463 -10.42 -45.77 -60.51
CA GLY A 463 -11.12 -47.00 -60.79
C GLY A 463 -10.24 -47.90 -61.70
N GLY A 464 -10.27 -49.14 -61.48
CA GLY A 464 -9.59 -50.13 -62.33
C GLY A 464 -9.91 -51.51 -61.85
N GLU A 465 -10.88 -52.14 -62.47
CA GLU A 465 -10.82 -53.46 -63.15
C GLU A 465 -9.77 -54.45 -62.61
N GLY A 466 -10.21 -55.60 -62.04
CA GLY A 466 -10.64 -56.71 -62.85
C GLY A 466 -9.84 -57.96 -62.53
N ARG A 467 -10.51 -59.07 -62.34
CA ARG A 467 -10.11 -60.49 -62.58
C ARG A 467 -9.24 -61.22 -61.57
N ARG A 468 -9.78 -62.10 -61.00
CA ARG A 468 -9.94 -63.57 -60.89
C ARG A 468 -9.89 -64.03 -59.47
#